data_cd533a84d98cc6b996cd80c1291884a3
#
_entry.id   cd533a84d98cc6b996cd80c1291884a3
#
_cell.length_a   1.000
_cell.length_b   1.000
_cell.length_c   1.000
_cell.angle_alpha   90.00
_cell.angle_beta   90.00
_cell.angle_gamma   90.00
#
_symmetry.space_group_name_H-M   'P 1'
#
loop_
_entity.id
_entity.type
_entity.pdbx_description
1 polymer ?
#
loop_
_entity_poly.entity_id
_entity_poly.type
_entity_poly.pdbx_seq_one_letter_code
_entity_poly.pdbx_strand_id
1 'polypeptide(L)'
;MLRRQGLAIRRIAATLGVSPSTVSAWVRDIPLTEEQARALRASHQGPDAVARRTSAWSRLCRRRRELAQAEGRAAARIGDPLHLTGCMLYWAEGAKDRNQLSFANSDPAMVRTFCRFLRESLRIPDERITIRVNAYTGGGLDPEAIEAHWLSVCGLPRTQLRKSVFDYRPVSSRGLRERKLPYGVCTVKVTRSTAIVQHIYGAIQEYAAFDEPRWLD
;
A
#
# COMPACT_ATOMS: atom_id res chain seq x y z
N MET A 1 8.69 -40.58 -24.58
CA MET A 1 7.97 -40.17 -25.82
C MET A 1 7.42 -38.73 -25.76
N LEU A 2 6.67 -38.35 -24.72
CA LEU A 2 6.00 -37.02 -24.63
C LEU A 2 6.95 -35.79 -24.78
N ARG A 3 8.17 -35.86 -24.24
CA ARG A 3 9.12 -34.75 -24.37
C ARG A 3 9.62 -34.56 -25.81
N ARG A 4 9.83 -35.65 -26.54
CA ARG A 4 10.21 -35.56 -27.97
C ARG A 4 9.10 -34.98 -28.85
N GLN A 5 7.85 -35.04 -28.37
CA GLN A 5 6.70 -34.38 -29.01
C GLN A 5 6.60 -32.89 -28.67
N GLY A 6 7.57 -32.33 -27.95
CA GLY A 6 7.59 -30.91 -27.58
C GLY A 6 6.73 -30.53 -26.38
N LEU A 7 6.19 -31.49 -25.60
CA LEU A 7 5.36 -31.17 -24.45
C LEU A 7 6.18 -30.48 -23.32
N ALA A 8 5.57 -29.50 -22.67
CA ALA A 8 6.13 -28.83 -21.49
C ALA A 8 6.23 -29.82 -20.29
N ILE A 9 7.29 -29.69 -19.49
CA ILE A 9 7.53 -30.51 -18.30
C ILE A 9 6.31 -30.58 -17.38
N ARG A 10 5.67 -29.44 -17.09
CA ARG A 10 4.46 -29.38 -16.24
C ARG A 10 3.30 -30.15 -16.82
N ARG A 11 3.13 -30.14 -18.13
CA ARG A 11 2.05 -30.91 -18.79
C ARG A 11 2.32 -32.42 -18.74
N ILE A 12 3.58 -32.82 -18.97
CA ILE A 12 4.00 -34.20 -18.80
C ILE A 12 3.79 -34.68 -17.36
N ALA A 13 4.18 -33.89 -16.39
CA ALA A 13 4.00 -34.19 -14.97
C ALA A 13 2.52 -34.38 -14.61
N ALA A 14 1.65 -33.47 -15.08
CA ALA A 14 0.19 -33.61 -14.88
C ALA A 14 -0.38 -34.85 -15.55
N THR A 15 0.07 -35.20 -16.75
CA THR A 15 -0.38 -36.40 -17.49
C THR A 15 0.03 -37.70 -16.79
N LEU A 16 1.22 -37.71 -16.18
CA LEU A 16 1.80 -38.91 -15.54
C LEU A 16 1.53 -38.99 -14.03
N GLY A 17 0.91 -37.98 -13.43
CA GLY A 17 0.63 -37.92 -11.98
C GLY A 17 1.89 -37.81 -11.11
N VAL A 18 2.99 -37.25 -11.62
CA VAL A 18 4.27 -37.11 -10.92
C VAL A 18 4.69 -35.66 -10.75
N SER A 19 5.72 -35.40 -9.92
CA SER A 19 6.20 -34.05 -9.71
C SER A 19 6.92 -33.48 -10.95
N PRO A 20 6.86 -32.17 -11.23
CA PRO A 20 7.62 -31.55 -12.31
C PRO A 20 9.13 -31.74 -12.19
N SER A 21 9.67 -31.84 -10.97
CA SER A 21 11.09 -32.10 -10.70
C SER A 21 11.48 -33.51 -11.16
N THR A 22 10.64 -34.51 -10.91
CA THR A 22 10.84 -35.87 -11.38
C THR A 22 10.90 -35.94 -12.90
N VAL A 23 9.93 -35.31 -13.59
CA VAL A 23 9.93 -35.22 -15.04
C VAL A 23 11.16 -34.47 -15.56
N SER A 24 11.55 -33.39 -14.91
CA SER A 24 12.75 -32.62 -15.30
C SER A 24 14.00 -33.47 -15.25
N ALA A 25 14.15 -34.35 -14.25
CA ALA A 25 15.27 -35.30 -14.18
C ALA A 25 15.26 -36.31 -15.33
N TRP A 26 14.06 -36.86 -15.64
CA TRP A 26 13.91 -37.87 -16.70
C TRP A 26 14.14 -37.36 -18.13
N VAL A 27 13.87 -36.04 -18.36
CA VAL A 27 13.96 -35.47 -19.72
C VAL A 27 15.17 -34.57 -19.93
N ARG A 28 16.11 -34.58 -18.98
CA ARG A 28 17.30 -33.70 -19.01
C ARG A 28 18.09 -33.86 -20.31
N ASP A 29 18.23 -35.09 -20.79
CA ASP A 29 19.03 -35.44 -21.96
C ASP A 29 18.21 -35.50 -23.25
N ILE A 30 16.95 -35.04 -23.23
CA ILE A 30 16.08 -34.99 -24.40
C ILE A 30 16.01 -33.56 -24.92
N PRO A 31 16.83 -33.17 -25.93
CA PRO A 31 16.79 -31.84 -26.48
C PRO A 31 15.47 -31.59 -27.23
N LEU A 32 14.99 -30.35 -27.15
CA LEU A 32 13.90 -29.90 -27.99
C LEU A 32 14.47 -29.33 -29.29
N THR A 33 13.73 -29.50 -30.39
CA THR A 33 14.03 -28.78 -31.62
C THR A 33 13.84 -27.26 -31.39
N GLU A 34 14.50 -26.44 -32.21
CA GLU A 34 14.34 -24.98 -32.12
C GLU A 34 12.89 -24.55 -32.27
N GLU A 35 12.16 -25.18 -33.16
CA GLU A 35 10.72 -24.94 -33.38
C GLU A 35 9.89 -25.26 -32.12
N GLN A 36 10.13 -26.44 -31.53
CA GLN A 36 9.47 -26.83 -30.27
C GLN A 36 9.81 -25.91 -29.12
N ALA A 37 11.06 -25.50 -28.99
CA ALA A 37 11.50 -24.56 -27.97
C ALA A 37 10.87 -23.16 -28.19
N ARG A 38 10.73 -22.72 -29.43
CA ARG A 38 10.05 -21.47 -29.80
C ARG A 38 8.55 -21.55 -29.47
N ALA A 39 7.88 -22.63 -29.85
CA ALA A 39 6.47 -22.85 -29.54
C ALA A 39 6.18 -22.87 -28.02
N LEU A 40 7.06 -23.51 -27.24
CA LEU A 40 6.95 -23.50 -25.78
C LEU A 40 7.16 -22.10 -25.18
N ARG A 41 8.15 -21.34 -25.66
CA ARG A 41 8.35 -19.94 -25.25
C ARG A 41 7.14 -19.09 -25.60
N ALA A 42 6.61 -19.21 -26.80
CA ALA A 42 5.40 -18.48 -27.23
C ALA A 42 4.19 -18.83 -26.36
N SER A 43 3.99 -20.10 -26.00
CA SER A 43 2.90 -20.53 -25.13
C SER A 43 2.98 -19.97 -23.70
N HIS A 44 4.20 -19.67 -23.22
CA HIS A 44 4.44 -19.08 -21.91
C HIS A 44 4.44 -17.54 -21.91
N GLN A 45 4.74 -16.91 -23.04
CA GLN A 45 4.89 -15.46 -23.21
C GLN A 45 3.78 -14.86 -24.07
N GLY A 46 2.89 -15.66 -24.65
CA GLY A 46 1.78 -15.19 -25.48
C GLY A 46 0.77 -14.34 -24.68
N PRO A 47 -0.02 -13.49 -25.37
CA PRO A 47 -1.02 -12.61 -24.74
C PRO A 47 -1.94 -13.35 -23.77
N ASP A 48 -2.40 -14.56 -24.10
CA ASP A 48 -3.26 -15.37 -23.24
C ASP A 48 -2.56 -15.86 -21.97
N ALA A 49 -1.27 -16.17 -22.02
CA ALA A 49 -0.51 -16.58 -20.84
C ALA A 49 -0.26 -15.39 -19.92
N VAL A 50 -0.02 -14.21 -20.48
CA VAL A 50 0.09 -12.96 -19.74
C VAL A 50 -1.26 -12.61 -19.11
N ALA A 51 -2.34 -12.63 -19.87
CA ALA A 51 -3.70 -12.36 -19.39
C ALA A 51 -4.11 -13.29 -18.23
N ARG A 52 -3.85 -14.58 -18.34
CA ARG A 52 -4.11 -15.55 -17.24
C ARG A 52 -3.30 -15.25 -15.98
N ARG A 53 -2.03 -14.90 -16.11
CA ARG A 53 -1.18 -14.53 -14.96
C ARG A 53 -1.65 -13.23 -14.32
N THR A 54 -1.96 -12.23 -15.12
CA THR A 54 -2.46 -10.93 -14.66
C THR A 54 -3.79 -11.11 -13.92
N SER A 55 -4.73 -11.89 -14.48
CA SER A 55 -6.02 -12.14 -13.83
C SER A 55 -5.88 -12.95 -12.53
N ALA A 56 -5.00 -13.93 -12.48
CA ALA A 56 -4.73 -14.71 -11.27
C ALA A 56 -4.09 -13.83 -10.17
N TRP A 57 -3.14 -12.98 -10.55
CA TRP A 57 -2.54 -12.02 -9.64
C TRP A 57 -3.56 -11.00 -9.12
N SER A 58 -4.40 -10.44 -10.00
CA SER A 58 -5.46 -9.51 -9.62
C SER A 58 -6.44 -10.14 -8.63
N ARG A 59 -6.86 -11.39 -8.86
CA ARG A 59 -7.72 -12.13 -7.91
C ARG A 59 -7.04 -12.32 -6.55
N LEU A 60 -5.74 -12.68 -6.53
CA LEU A 60 -4.99 -12.83 -5.28
C LEU A 60 -4.89 -11.50 -4.52
N CYS A 61 -4.58 -10.40 -5.22
CA CYS A 61 -4.52 -9.07 -4.61
C CYS A 61 -5.89 -8.64 -4.07
N ARG A 62 -6.98 -8.87 -4.81
CA ARG A 62 -8.34 -8.58 -4.36
C ARG A 62 -8.66 -9.37 -3.09
N ARG A 63 -8.41 -10.69 -3.07
CA ARG A 63 -8.66 -11.51 -1.88
C ARG A 63 -7.87 -11.04 -0.66
N ARG A 64 -6.62 -10.60 -0.83
CA ARG A 64 -5.83 -10.01 0.27
C ARG A 64 -6.47 -8.73 0.81
N ARG A 65 -7.03 -7.90 -0.05
CA ARG A 65 -7.76 -6.69 0.37
C ARG A 65 -9.06 -7.05 1.10
N GLU A 66 -9.82 -8.01 0.61
CA GLU A 66 -11.03 -8.51 1.26
C GLU A 66 -10.75 -9.04 2.67
N LEU A 67 -9.68 -9.82 2.85
CA LEU A 67 -9.26 -10.30 4.16
C LEU A 67 -8.89 -9.12 5.10
N ALA A 68 -8.12 -8.16 4.62
CA ALA A 68 -7.75 -7.00 5.42
C ALA A 68 -8.97 -6.15 5.82
N GLN A 69 -9.98 -6.01 4.94
CA GLN A 69 -11.24 -5.35 5.31
C GLN A 69 -12.04 -6.17 6.33
N ALA A 70 -12.07 -7.49 6.23
CA ALA A 70 -12.73 -8.34 7.22
C ALA A 70 -12.06 -8.22 8.60
N GLU A 71 -10.72 -8.17 8.65
CA GLU A 71 -9.96 -7.90 9.89
C GLU A 71 -10.29 -6.52 10.46
N GLY A 72 -10.41 -5.49 9.61
CA GLY A 72 -10.81 -4.15 10.02
C GLY A 72 -12.21 -4.10 10.63
N ARG A 73 -13.18 -4.78 10.01
CA ARG A 73 -14.55 -4.91 10.58
C ARG A 73 -14.52 -5.62 11.93
N ALA A 74 -13.75 -6.69 12.06
CA ALA A 74 -13.61 -7.40 13.33
C ALA A 74 -13.00 -6.50 14.42
N ALA A 75 -11.96 -5.73 14.08
CA ALA A 75 -11.35 -4.77 15.01
C ALA A 75 -12.33 -3.66 15.45
N ALA A 76 -13.15 -3.17 14.52
CA ALA A 76 -14.16 -2.17 14.83
C ALA A 76 -15.18 -2.65 15.87
N ARG A 77 -15.56 -3.92 15.82
CA ARG A 77 -16.50 -4.52 16.81
C ARG A 77 -15.94 -4.65 18.22
N ILE A 78 -14.61 -4.59 18.38
CA ILE A 78 -13.96 -4.59 19.71
C ILE A 78 -14.24 -3.28 20.46
N GLY A 79 -14.46 -2.17 19.74
CA GLY A 79 -14.84 -0.89 20.33
C GLY A 79 -13.67 -0.09 20.93
N ASP A 80 -12.43 -0.28 20.47
CA ASP A 80 -11.29 0.55 20.89
C ASP A 80 -11.51 2.02 20.47
N PRO A 81 -11.58 2.98 21.42
CA PRO A 81 -11.81 4.38 21.09
C PRO A 81 -10.72 5.02 20.22
N LEU A 82 -9.45 4.61 20.39
CA LEU A 82 -8.37 5.12 19.58
C LEU A 82 -8.45 4.59 18.15
N HIS A 83 -8.83 3.33 17.99
CA HIS A 83 -9.07 2.72 16.68
C HIS A 83 -10.21 3.43 15.93
N LEU A 84 -11.33 3.67 16.59
CA LEU A 84 -12.46 4.45 16.04
C LEU A 84 -11.99 5.83 15.60
N THR A 85 -11.33 6.57 16.51
CA THR A 85 -10.86 7.94 16.23
C THR A 85 -9.92 7.97 15.05
N GLY A 86 -8.92 7.06 14.98
CA GLY A 86 -7.97 7.00 13.89
C GLY A 86 -8.60 6.68 12.54
N CYS A 87 -9.56 5.75 12.51
CA CYS A 87 -10.32 5.40 11.30
C CYS A 87 -11.17 6.59 10.82
N MET A 88 -11.84 7.30 11.72
CA MET A 88 -12.66 8.47 11.37
C MET A 88 -11.79 9.65 10.89
N LEU A 89 -10.65 9.90 11.51
CA LEU A 89 -9.68 10.88 11.02
C LEU A 89 -9.21 10.54 9.60
N TYR A 90 -8.90 9.27 9.34
CA TYR A 90 -8.50 8.85 7.99
C TYR A 90 -9.64 8.99 6.98
N TRP A 91 -10.85 8.70 7.38
CA TRP A 91 -12.02 8.88 6.53
C TRP A 91 -12.25 10.34 6.15
N ALA A 92 -12.08 11.26 7.10
CA ALA A 92 -12.23 12.69 6.86
C ALA A 92 -11.08 13.27 6.02
N GLU A 93 -9.83 13.03 6.40
CA GLU A 93 -8.65 13.75 5.93
C GLU A 93 -7.62 12.88 5.19
N GLY A 94 -7.80 11.56 5.16
CA GLY A 94 -6.91 10.64 4.48
C GLY A 94 -7.06 10.69 2.96
N ALA A 95 -5.98 10.36 2.27
CA ALA A 95 -6.04 10.14 0.82
C ALA A 95 -6.95 8.95 0.52
N LYS A 96 -7.80 9.09 -0.49
CA LYS A 96 -8.71 8.02 -0.92
C LYS A 96 -8.02 7.04 -1.86
N ASP A 97 -6.76 6.71 -1.58
CA ASP A 97 -5.96 5.75 -2.33
C ASP A 97 -6.21 4.34 -1.78
N ARG A 98 -6.35 3.39 -2.68
CA ARG A 98 -6.60 1.98 -2.37
C ARG A 98 -5.40 1.26 -1.75
N ASN A 99 -4.19 1.72 -2.04
CA ASN A 99 -2.97 0.98 -1.77
C ASN A 99 -1.97 1.73 -0.87
N GLN A 100 -2.11 3.05 -0.78
CA GLN A 100 -1.15 3.89 -0.06
C GLN A 100 -1.83 4.68 1.05
N LEU A 101 -1.36 4.49 2.28
CA LEU A 101 -1.76 5.32 3.40
C LEU A 101 -1.03 6.66 3.32
N SER A 102 -1.82 7.72 3.23
CA SER A 102 -1.35 9.10 3.32
C SER A 102 -2.39 9.92 4.06
N PHE A 103 -1.96 10.58 5.14
CA PHE A 103 -2.78 11.46 5.97
C PHE A 103 -2.09 12.80 6.05
N ALA A 104 -2.77 13.87 5.66
CA ALA A 104 -2.20 15.21 5.63
C ALA A 104 -3.08 16.18 6.41
N ASN A 105 -2.49 16.84 7.41
CA ASN A 105 -3.21 17.84 8.19
C ASN A 105 -2.25 18.93 8.73
N SER A 106 -2.81 20.10 9.04
CA SER A 106 -2.11 21.23 9.66
C SER A 106 -2.32 21.32 11.17
N ASP A 107 -3.25 20.52 11.72
CA ASP A 107 -3.52 20.47 13.15
C ASP A 107 -2.59 19.47 13.84
N PRO A 108 -1.71 19.92 14.76
CA PRO A 108 -0.78 19.04 15.47
C PRO A 108 -1.49 17.98 16.34
N ALA A 109 -2.67 18.28 16.90
CA ALA A 109 -3.41 17.33 17.71
C ALA A 109 -3.97 16.18 16.87
N MET A 110 -4.50 16.48 15.69
CA MET A 110 -4.98 15.46 14.72
C MET A 110 -3.83 14.57 14.25
N VAL A 111 -2.69 15.18 13.88
CA VAL A 111 -1.50 14.43 13.41
C VAL A 111 -0.95 13.55 14.53
N ARG A 112 -0.83 14.07 15.76
CA ARG A 112 -0.39 13.26 16.92
C ARG A 112 -1.31 12.10 17.19
N THR A 113 -2.62 12.33 17.19
CA THR A 113 -3.63 11.29 17.41
C THR A 113 -3.55 10.22 16.34
N PHE A 114 -3.37 10.62 15.08
CA PHE A 114 -3.23 9.69 13.97
C PHE A 114 -1.94 8.85 14.08
N CYS A 115 -0.81 9.46 14.47
CA CYS A 115 0.44 8.72 14.72
C CYS A 115 0.30 7.74 15.89
N ARG A 116 -0.42 8.10 16.95
CA ARG A 116 -0.74 7.19 18.07
C ARG A 116 -1.60 6.01 17.59
N PHE A 117 -2.64 6.27 16.81
CA PHE A 117 -3.46 5.22 16.20
C PHE A 117 -2.63 4.21 15.42
N LEU A 118 -1.69 4.69 14.56
CA LEU A 118 -0.82 3.80 13.80
C LEU A 118 0.02 2.89 14.69
N ARG A 119 0.58 3.42 15.80
CA ARG A 119 1.44 2.67 16.72
C ARG A 119 0.67 1.79 17.68
N GLU A 120 -0.30 2.36 18.37
CA GLU A 120 -0.96 1.74 19.52
C GLU A 120 -2.06 0.77 19.09
N SER A 121 -2.92 1.15 18.14
CA SER A 121 -4.02 0.30 17.66
C SER A 121 -3.57 -0.63 16.53
N LEU A 122 -2.85 -0.10 15.51
CA LEU A 122 -2.45 -0.91 14.35
C LEU A 122 -1.07 -1.55 14.47
N ARG A 123 -0.34 -1.29 15.57
CA ARG A 123 0.98 -1.87 15.86
C ARG A 123 2.00 -1.67 14.73
N ILE A 124 1.96 -0.51 14.08
CA ILE A 124 2.89 -0.17 13.00
C ILE A 124 4.20 0.32 13.61
N PRO A 125 5.34 -0.31 13.29
CA PRO A 125 6.63 0.13 13.80
C PRO A 125 7.07 1.45 13.17
N ASP A 126 7.81 2.27 13.92
CA ASP A 126 8.21 3.62 13.52
C ASP A 126 9.01 3.65 12.20
N GLU A 127 9.79 2.61 11.91
CA GLU A 127 10.59 2.51 10.70
C GLU A 127 9.72 2.49 9.42
N ARG A 128 8.45 2.17 9.55
CA ARG A 128 7.49 2.17 8.46
C ARG A 128 6.73 3.50 8.31
N ILE A 129 6.76 4.34 9.36
CA ILE A 129 6.07 5.64 9.38
C ILE A 129 7.04 6.71 8.92
N THR A 130 6.66 7.51 7.96
CA THR A 130 7.46 8.64 7.48
C THR A 130 6.61 9.88 7.42
N ILE A 131 7.25 11.04 7.64
CA ILE A 131 6.60 12.33 7.49
C ILE A 131 7.26 13.19 6.42
N ARG A 132 6.48 14.07 5.85
CA ARG A 132 6.92 15.14 4.96
C ARG A 132 6.19 16.42 5.32
N VAL A 133 6.89 17.54 5.30
CA VAL A 133 6.33 18.85 5.61
C VAL A 133 6.21 19.68 4.34
N ASN A 134 5.09 20.37 4.19
CA ASN A 134 4.90 21.43 3.20
C ASN A 134 4.56 22.72 3.96
N ALA A 135 5.42 23.72 3.90
CA ALA A 135 5.23 24.98 4.62
C ALA A 135 5.74 26.19 3.82
N TYR A 136 5.32 27.36 4.27
CA TYR A 136 5.84 28.64 3.80
C TYR A 136 6.70 29.27 4.90
N THR A 137 7.89 29.76 4.54
CA THR A 137 8.83 30.39 5.49
C THR A 137 8.58 31.88 5.69
N GLY A 138 7.70 32.49 4.91
CA GLY A 138 7.33 33.90 5.02
C GLY A 138 6.69 34.32 6.35
N GLY A 139 6.40 33.37 7.26
CA GLY A 139 5.96 33.61 8.64
C GLY A 139 7.09 33.84 9.65
N GLY A 140 8.35 33.77 9.22
CA GLY A 140 9.53 34.05 10.07
C GLY A 140 10.08 32.81 10.82
N LEU A 141 9.52 31.62 10.62
CA LEU A 141 10.07 30.39 11.17
C LEU A 141 11.10 29.79 10.23
N ASP A 142 12.19 29.32 10.81
CA ASP A 142 13.22 28.58 10.08
C ASP A 142 12.69 27.17 9.65
N PRO A 143 13.01 26.70 8.44
CA PRO A 143 12.69 25.34 7.98
C PRO A 143 13.02 24.24 8.97
N GLU A 144 14.18 24.31 9.64
CA GLU A 144 14.59 23.32 10.63
C GLU A 144 13.68 23.33 11.87
N ALA A 145 13.25 24.49 12.33
CA ALA A 145 12.33 24.63 13.44
C ALA A 145 10.95 24.05 13.09
N ILE A 146 10.47 24.23 11.86
CA ILE A 146 9.22 23.66 11.36
C ILE A 146 9.31 22.13 11.32
N GLU A 147 10.41 21.59 10.79
CA GLU A 147 10.65 20.15 10.74
C GLU A 147 10.76 19.53 12.14
N ALA A 148 11.50 20.16 13.04
CA ALA A 148 11.64 19.73 14.43
C ALA A 148 10.30 19.72 15.18
N HIS A 149 9.44 20.71 14.95
CA HIS A 149 8.08 20.75 15.49
C HIS A 149 7.29 19.50 15.09
N TRP A 150 7.25 19.17 13.79
CA TRP A 150 6.48 18.02 13.32
C TRP A 150 7.08 16.67 13.75
N LEU A 151 8.40 16.56 13.81
CA LEU A 151 9.05 15.37 14.36
C LEU A 151 8.67 15.17 15.84
N SER A 152 8.66 16.24 16.64
CA SER A 152 8.19 16.20 18.03
C SER A 152 6.72 15.84 18.15
N VAL A 153 5.85 16.43 17.33
CA VAL A 153 4.41 16.12 17.29
C VAL A 153 4.16 14.64 16.99
N CYS A 154 4.89 14.10 16.01
CA CYS A 154 4.75 12.70 15.59
C CYS A 154 5.52 11.73 16.51
N GLY A 155 6.44 12.21 17.36
CA GLY A 155 7.33 11.36 18.15
C GLY A 155 8.26 10.52 17.28
N LEU A 156 8.74 11.06 16.15
CA LEU A 156 9.57 10.34 15.19
C LEU A 156 11.00 10.89 15.16
N PRO A 157 12.00 10.01 14.92
CA PRO A 157 13.37 10.48 14.71
C PRO A 157 13.53 11.14 13.33
N ARG A 158 14.56 11.95 13.16
CA ARG A 158 14.85 12.67 11.91
C ARG A 158 15.05 11.73 10.71
N THR A 159 15.45 10.49 10.92
CA THR A 159 15.58 9.46 9.88
C THR A 159 14.25 9.14 9.17
N GLN A 160 13.11 9.43 9.81
CA GLN A 160 11.78 9.23 9.24
C GLN A 160 11.23 10.48 8.53
N LEU A 161 11.97 11.58 8.55
CA LEU A 161 11.62 12.77 7.78
C LEU A 161 12.05 12.61 6.31
N ARG A 162 11.10 12.78 5.40
CA ARG A 162 11.35 12.84 3.95
C ARG A 162 11.55 14.29 3.53
N LYS A 163 12.16 14.50 2.36
CA LYS A 163 12.43 15.83 1.82
C LYS A 163 11.19 16.72 1.92
N SER A 164 11.25 17.74 2.77
CA SER A 164 10.22 18.76 2.92
C SER A 164 10.16 19.68 1.72
N VAL A 165 9.07 20.39 1.55
CA VAL A 165 8.86 21.36 0.50
C VAL A 165 8.50 22.70 1.14
N PHE A 166 9.35 23.67 0.92
CA PHE A 166 9.15 25.02 1.41
C PHE A 166 8.89 25.97 0.25
N ASP A 167 8.04 26.95 0.47
CA ASP A 167 7.75 28.07 -0.45
C ASP A 167 7.28 27.66 -1.85
N TYR A 168 6.78 26.41 -2.00
CA TYR A 168 6.19 25.97 -3.26
C TYR A 168 4.79 26.57 -3.44
N ARG A 169 4.64 27.41 -4.46
CA ARG A 169 3.37 28.01 -4.85
C ARG A 169 2.74 27.24 -6.01
N PRO A 170 1.64 26.51 -5.80
CA PRO A 170 0.89 25.96 -6.93
C PRO A 170 0.39 27.09 -7.81
N VAL A 171 0.42 26.90 -9.14
CA VAL A 171 -0.04 27.88 -10.14
C VAL A 171 -1.48 28.37 -9.87
N SER A 172 -2.30 27.52 -9.23
CA SER A 172 -3.69 27.81 -8.85
C SER A 172 -3.83 28.59 -7.53
N SER A 173 -2.74 28.81 -6.74
CA SER A 173 -2.86 29.47 -5.46
C SER A 173 -2.73 30.98 -5.61
N ARG A 174 -3.71 31.71 -5.06
CA ARG A 174 -3.73 33.19 -5.06
C ARG A 174 -2.89 33.82 -3.95
N GLY A 175 -1.93 33.11 -3.32
CA GLY A 175 -1.01 33.65 -2.31
C GLY A 175 -1.62 34.03 -0.95
N LEU A 176 -2.93 33.85 -0.75
CA LEU A 176 -3.68 34.36 0.42
C LEU A 176 -3.45 33.60 1.73
N ARG A 177 -2.63 32.52 1.74
CA ARG A 177 -2.48 31.64 2.92
C ARG A 177 -1.08 31.57 3.52
N GLU A 178 -0.14 32.38 3.08
CA GLU A 178 1.28 32.31 3.47
C GLU A 178 1.52 32.51 4.98
N ARG A 179 0.62 33.21 5.69
CA ARG A 179 0.76 33.50 7.13
C ARG A 179 -0.22 32.75 8.04
N LYS A 180 -1.12 31.91 7.47
CA LYS A 180 -2.19 31.29 8.28
C LYS A 180 -1.76 29.99 8.94
N LEU A 181 -0.73 29.33 8.45
CA LEU A 181 -0.27 28.03 8.93
C LEU A 181 1.23 28.13 9.24
N PRO A 182 1.63 28.54 10.44
CA PRO A 182 3.04 28.80 10.77
C PRO A 182 3.93 27.57 10.61
N TYR A 183 3.39 26.36 10.86
CA TYR A 183 4.11 25.11 10.68
C TYR A 183 3.72 24.38 9.38
N GLY A 184 2.85 24.95 8.54
CA GLY A 184 2.40 24.34 7.30
C GLY A 184 1.56 23.09 7.51
N VAL A 185 1.71 22.11 6.62
CA VAL A 185 0.97 20.85 6.60
C VAL A 185 1.95 19.68 6.74
N CYS A 186 1.70 18.81 7.71
CA CYS A 186 2.40 17.55 7.85
C CYS A 186 1.65 16.43 7.09
N THR A 187 2.37 15.69 6.29
CA THR A 187 1.87 14.49 5.63
C THR A 187 2.52 13.26 6.25
N VAL A 188 1.71 12.40 6.86
CA VAL A 188 2.11 11.10 7.41
C VAL A 188 1.87 10.03 6.37
N LYS A 189 2.88 9.19 6.11
CA LYS A 189 2.80 8.05 5.18
C LYS A 189 3.32 6.77 5.84
N VAL A 190 2.77 5.65 5.40
CA VAL A 190 3.24 4.33 5.84
C VAL A 190 3.66 3.51 4.63
N THR A 191 4.85 2.91 4.71
CA THR A 191 5.34 2.02 3.64
C THR A 191 4.59 0.68 3.65
N ARG A 192 4.42 0.06 2.47
CA ARG A 192 3.71 -1.23 2.30
C ARG A 192 2.31 -1.23 2.95
N SER A 193 1.54 -0.18 2.73
CA SER A 193 0.34 0.13 3.49
C SER A 193 -0.97 -0.40 2.90
N THR A 194 -0.95 -1.17 1.82
CA THR A 194 -2.18 -1.69 1.18
C THR A 194 -3.10 -2.41 2.18
N ALA A 195 -2.57 -3.33 2.98
CA ALA A 195 -3.37 -4.04 3.99
C ALA A 195 -3.90 -3.10 5.09
N ILE A 196 -3.09 -2.10 5.48
CA ILE A 196 -3.47 -1.11 6.50
C ILE A 196 -4.63 -0.24 6.00
N VAL A 197 -4.53 0.27 4.78
CA VAL A 197 -5.61 1.08 4.18
C VAL A 197 -6.89 0.26 4.06
N GLN A 198 -6.79 -0.98 3.63
CA GLN A 198 -7.94 -1.86 3.50
C GLN A 198 -8.53 -2.24 4.86
N HIS A 199 -7.71 -2.44 5.89
CA HIS A 199 -8.17 -2.60 7.26
C HIS A 199 -8.99 -1.39 7.72
N ILE A 200 -8.45 -0.17 7.53
CA ILE A 200 -9.15 1.08 7.89
C ILE A 200 -10.47 1.18 7.12
N TYR A 201 -10.50 0.87 5.83
CA TYR A 201 -11.73 0.91 5.03
C TYR A 201 -12.78 -0.10 5.53
N GLY A 202 -12.36 -1.32 5.88
CA GLY A 202 -13.26 -2.30 6.50
C GLY A 202 -13.82 -1.81 7.84
N ALA A 203 -12.97 -1.20 8.68
CA ALA A 203 -13.40 -0.64 9.95
C ALA A 203 -14.37 0.52 9.78
N ILE A 204 -14.12 1.44 8.84
CA ILE A 204 -15.05 2.56 8.54
C ILE A 204 -16.42 2.04 8.13
N GLN A 205 -16.46 1.03 7.25
CA GLN A 205 -17.73 0.42 6.81
C GLN A 205 -18.52 -0.16 7.99
N GLU A 206 -17.85 -0.80 8.93
CA GLU A 206 -18.49 -1.34 10.14
C GLU A 206 -18.99 -0.23 11.08
N TYR A 207 -18.14 0.77 11.37
CA TYR A 207 -18.50 1.88 12.26
C TYR A 207 -19.66 2.73 11.73
N ALA A 208 -19.71 2.93 10.41
CA ALA A 208 -20.70 3.80 9.78
C ALA A 208 -21.87 3.04 9.15
N ALA A 209 -21.92 1.72 9.34
CA ALA A 209 -23.00 0.82 8.87
C ALA A 209 -23.32 0.97 7.36
N PHE A 210 -22.30 1.00 6.50
CA PHE A 210 -22.47 1.02 5.05
C PHE A 210 -21.44 0.12 4.35
N ASP A 211 -21.67 -0.19 3.07
CA ASP A 211 -20.73 -0.91 2.22
C ASP A 211 -20.26 -0.03 1.04
N GLU A 212 -18.95 -0.06 0.75
CA GLU A 212 -18.37 0.64 -0.40
C GLU A 212 -17.46 -0.33 -1.19
N PRO A 213 -18.05 -1.11 -2.12
CA PRO A 213 -17.30 -2.12 -2.89
C PRO A 213 -16.15 -1.53 -3.72
N ARG A 214 -16.25 -0.26 -4.15
CA ARG A 214 -15.21 0.42 -4.93
C ARG A 214 -13.88 0.56 -4.19
N TRP A 215 -13.88 0.45 -2.86
CA TRP A 215 -12.65 0.46 -2.07
C TRP A 215 -11.81 -0.82 -2.24
N LEU A 216 -12.39 -1.87 -2.82
CA LEU A 216 -11.67 -3.10 -3.20
C LEU A 216 -11.04 -3.03 -4.60
N ASP A 217 -11.57 -2.22 -5.48
CA ASP A 217 -11.20 -2.08 -6.90
C ASP A 217 -10.24 -0.88 -7.15
#